data_017eff8a47dc816ea8f8b25708a36dd8
#
_entry.id   017eff8a47dc816ea8f8b25708a36dd8
#
_cell.length_a   1.000
_cell.length_b   1.000
_cell.length_c   1.000
_cell.angle_alpha   90.00
_cell.angle_beta   90.00
_cell.angle_gamma   90.00
#
_symmetry.space_group_name_H-M   'P 1'
#
loop_
_entity.id
_entity.type
_entity.pdbx_description
1 polymer ?
#
loop_
_entity_poly.entity_id
_entity_poly.type
_entity_poly.pdbx_seq_one_letter_code
_entity_poly.pdbx_strand_id
1 'polypeptide(L)'
;MEMKNAKTAVVTGGGTGVGKAVALALAGAGYQVVVAGRRQAPLDETCAEAQAKYGAGERMLGIATDVSDPAAVEQLFARTVQRFGRVDLLFNNAGRGNPPGSFLDWTPEQWREVVDVNLNGMFYCLQQAFRTMRDQSPRGGRIINNGSISAHAPRPNSSAYTATKHAVMGLTKTAALDGRAYDIAVGQIDIGNAMTELASRMAKGVPQANGEIAVEPLIDADVVG
;
A
#
# COMPACT_ATOMS: atom_id res chain seq x y z
N MET A 1 11.36 -26.85 -7.56
CA MET A 1 12.20 -25.64 -7.79
C MET A 1 12.36 -24.94 -6.45
N GLU A 2 13.60 -24.79 -5.99
CA GLU A 2 13.91 -24.52 -4.57
C GLU A 2 13.37 -23.18 -4.08
N MET A 3 12.52 -23.21 -3.04
CA MET A 3 12.02 -22.02 -2.31
C MET A 3 13.14 -21.22 -1.61
N LYS A 4 14.35 -21.72 -1.55
CA LYS A 4 15.48 -21.12 -0.81
C LYS A 4 15.99 -19.77 -1.32
N ASN A 5 15.61 -19.35 -2.54
CA ASN A 5 16.08 -18.10 -3.16
C ASN A 5 14.95 -17.16 -3.63
N ALA A 6 13.70 -17.44 -3.28
CA ALA A 6 12.60 -16.57 -3.68
C ALA A 6 12.63 -15.27 -2.87
N LYS A 7 12.48 -14.12 -3.54
CA LYS A 7 12.33 -12.82 -2.89
C LYS A 7 11.00 -12.74 -2.16
N THR A 8 10.99 -12.04 -1.02
CA THR A 8 9.79 -11.86 -0.19
C THR A 8 9.27 -10.43 -0.32
N ALA A 9 7.97 -10.31 -0.59
CA ALA A 9 7.27 -9.03 -0.66
C ALA A 9 6.20 -8.92 0.43
N VAL A 10 6.07 -7.73 1.01
CA VAL A 10 4.94 -7.34 1.86
C VAL A 10 4.09 -6.33 1.09
N VAL A 11 2.79 -6.58 0.98
CA VAL A 11 1.82 -5.70 0.31
C VAL A 11 0.76 -5.29 1.31
N THR A 12 0.77 -4.03 1.74
CA THR A 12 -0.28 -3.51 2.61
C THR A 12 -1.52 -3.10 1.81
N GLY A 13 -2.72 -3.33 2.37
CA GLY A 13 -3.96 -3.20 1.61
C GLY A 13 -4.11 -4.27 0.52
N GLY A 14 -3.48 -5.46 0.71
CA GLY A 14 -3.37 -6.51 -0.30
C GLY A 14 -4.61 -7.35 -0.54
N GLY A 15 -5.72 -7.10 0.17
CA GLY A 15 -6.97 -7.87 0.01
C GLY A 15 -7.90 -7.36 -1.09
N THR A 16 -7.71 -6.15 -1.62
CA THR A 16 -8.61 -5.55 -2.61
C THR A 16 -7.87 -4.58 -3.54
N GLY A 17 -8.49 -4.23 -4.67
CA GLY A 17 -8.04 -3.17 -5.57
C GLY A 17 -6.58 -3.30 -6.00
N VAL A 18 -5.87 -2.17 -6.05
CA VAL A 18 -4.46 -2.10 -6.48
C VAL A 18 -3.55 -3.03 -5.68
N GLY A 19 -3.72 -3.10 -4.34
CA GLY A 19 -2.90 -3.98 -3.50
C GLY A 19 -3.08 -5.45 -3.85
N LYS A 20 -4.31 -5.89 -4.14
CA LYS A 20 -4.58 -7.26 -4.61
C LYS A 20 -3.94 -7.52 -5.97
N ALA A 21 -4.09 -6.61 -6.93
CA ALA A 21 -3.50 -6.74 -8.27
C ALA A 21 -1.98 -6.88 -8.20
N VAL A 22 -1.31 -6.00 -7.43
CA VAL A 22 0.15 -6.07 -7.20
C VAL A 22 0.56 -7.37 -6.51
N ALA A 23 -0.20 -7.83 -5.50
CA ALA A 23 0.11 -9.09 -4.82
C ALA A 23 0.04 -10.29 -5.76
N LEU A 24 -0.98 -10.34 -6.63
CA LEU A 24 -1.14 -11.39 -7.63
C LEU A 24 -0.01 -11.36 -8.68
N ALA A 25 0.36 -10.19 -9.19
CA ALA A 25 1.46 -10.03 -10.13
C ALA A 25 2.80 -10.49 -9.53
N LEU A 26 3.10 -10.10 -8.29
CA LEU A 26 4.29 -10.54 -7.57
C LEU A 26 4.31 -12.05 -7.34
N ALA A 27 3.16 -12.65 -7.02
CA ALA A 27 3.03 -14.11 -6.88
C ALA A 27 3.29 -14.82 -8.23
N GLY A 28 2.77 -14.26 -9.33
CA GLY A 28 3.04 -14.73 -10.70
C GLY A 28 4.51 -14.59 -11.10
N ALA A 29 5.20 -13.56 -10.62
CA ALA A 29 6.63 -13.34 -10.81
C ALA A 29 7.53 -14.20 -9.90
N GLY A 30 6.94 -15.08 -9.07
CA GLY A 30 7.69 -16.04 -8.24
C GLY A 30 8.07 -15.55 -6.85
N TYR A 31 7.57 -14.39 -6.41
CA TYR A 31 7.79 -13.91 -5.06
C TYR A 31 7.04 -14.75 -4.01
N GLN A 32 7.58 -14.79 -2.80
CA GLN A 32 6.83 -15.04 -1.58
C GLN A 32 6.12 -13.76 -1.19
N VAL A 33 4.79 -13.79 -0.98
CA VAL A 33 4.01 -12.56 -0.79
C VAL A 33 3.22 -12.62 0.50
N VAL A 34 3.42 -11.63 1.36
CA VAL A 34 2.56 -11.38 2.51
C VAL A 34 1.58 -10.27 2.16
N VAL A 35 0.29 -10.56 2.23
CA VAL A 35 -0.78 -9.58 2.07
C VAL A 35 -1.33 -9.18 3.43
N ALA A 36 -1.33 -7.87 3.70
CA ALA A 36 -1.79 -7.30 4.97
C ALA A 36 -3.00 -6.39 4.78
N GLY A 37 -3.90 -6.39 5.73
CA GLY A 37 -5.10 -5.56 5.76
C GLY A 37 -5.98 -5.91 6.96
N ARG A 38 -6.97 -5.07 7.30
CA ARG A 38 -7.76 -5.24 8.51
C ARG A 38 -8.67 -6.48 8.53
N ARG A 39 -9.16 -6.90 7.36
CA ARG A 39 -10.14 -7.99 7.23
C ARG A 39 -9.44 -9.23 6.69
N GLN A 40 -9.52 -10.36 7.41
CA GLN A 40 -8.86 -11.61 7.01
C GLN A 40 -9.47 -12.19 5.71
N ALA A 41 -10.79 -12.22 5.58
CA ALA A 41 -11.45 -12.87 4.43
C ALA A 41 -10.96 -12.37 3.06
N PRO A 42 -10.87 -11.06 2.75
CA PRO A 42 -10.30 -10.61 1.47
C PRO A 42 -8.83 -10.97 1.27
N LEU A 43 -8.05 -11.14 2.35
CA LEU A 43 -6.66 -11.62 2.26
C LEU A 43 -6.61 -13.08 1.87
N ASP A 44 -7.47 -13.91 2.46
CA ASP A 44 -7.61 -15.33 2.14
C ASP A 44 -8.06 -15.53 0.69
N GLU A 45 -9.01 -14.71 0.22
CA GLU A 45 -9.44 -14.71 -1.19
C GLU A 45 -8.27 -14.38 -2.14
N THR A 46 -7.43 -13.40 -1.81
CA THR A 46 -6.23 -13.06 -2.60
C THR A 46 -5.24 -14.23 -2.63
N CYS A 47 -5.02 -14.88 -1.50
CA CYS A 47 -4.16 -16.07 -1.41
C CYS A 47 -4.72 -17.24 -2.24
N ALA A 48 -6.03 -17.49 -2.14
CA ALA A 48 -6.70 -18.55 -2.91
C ALA A 48 -6.63 -18.29 -4.43
N GLU A 49 -6.80 -17.02 -4.86
CA GLU A 49 -6.68 -16.64 -6.27
C GLU A 49 -5.24 -16.82 -6.78
N ALA A 50 -4.23 -16.44 -6.00
CA ALA A 50 -2.83 -16.68 -6.33
C ALA A 50 -2.51 -18.19 -6.45
N GLN A 51 -3.11 -19.02 -5.58
CA GLN A 51 -3.01 -20.48 -5.69
C GLN A 51 -3.63 -20.99 -6.99
N ALA A 52 -4.84 -20.53 -7.31
CA ALA A 52 -5.56 -20.97 -8.50
C ALA A 52 -4.84 -20.57 -9.81
N LYS A 53 -4.32 -19.34 -9.87
CA LYS A 53 -3.68 -18.80 -11.07
C LYS A 53 -2.23 -19.26 -11.27
N TYR A 54 -1.47 -19.39 -10.19
CA TYR A 54 -0.01 -19.52 -10.24
C TYR A 54 0.55 -20.68 -9.42
N GLY A 55 -0.29 -21.50 -8.77
CA GLY A 55 0.17 -22.53 -7.84
C GLY A 55 0.96 -21.96 -6.66
N ALA A 56 0.64 -20.75 -6.21
CA ALA A 56 1.46 -19.97 -5.29
C ALA A 56 1.04 -20.11 -3.81
N GLY A 57 0.18 -21.06 -3.43
CA GLY A 57 -0.40 -21.15 -2.09
C GLY A 57 0.63 -21.18 -0.96
N GLU A 58 1.69 -21.99 -1.09
CA GLU A 58 2.78 -22.08 -0.10
C GLU A 58 3.63 -20.77 -0.04
N ARG A 59 3.53 -19.92 -1.05
CA ARG A 59 4.25 -18.65 -1.16
C ARG A 59 3.41 -17.44 -0.76
N MET A 60 2.13 -17.64 -0.39
CA MET A 60 1.22 -16.58 0.04
C MET A 60 0.92 -16.69 1.53
N LEU A 61 0.79 -15.53 2.18
CA LEU A 61 0.39 -15.44 3.59
C LEU A 61 -0.48 -14.22 3.82
N GLY A 62 -1.71 -14.42 4.27
CA GLY A 62 -2.62 -13.35 4.70
C GLY A 62 -2.46 -13.05 6.20
N ILE A 63 -2.19 -11.79 6.56
CA ILE A 63 -2.07 -11.36 7.95
C ILE A 63 -3.01 -10.19 8.22
N ALA A 64 -4.02 -10.41 9.06
CA ALA A 64 -4.88 -9.34 9.52
C ALA A 64 -4.06 -8.29 10.28
N THR A 65 -4.03 -7.05 9.77
CA THR A 65 -3.19 -5.97 10.29
C THR A 65 -3.90 -4.63 10.10
N ASP A 66 -4.04 -3.87 11.16
CA ASP A 66 -4.34 -2.45 11.08
C ASP A 66 -3.01 -1.67 11.04
N VAL A 67 -2.73 -1.02 9.91
CA VAL A 67 -1.47 -0.28 9.74
C VAL A 67 -1.39 0.97 10.62
N SER A 68 -2.52 1.46 11.15
CA SER A 68 -2.54 2.58 12.09
C SER A 68 -2.08 2.20 13.52
N ASP A 69 -1.97 0.90 13.81
CA ASP A 69 -1.41 0.36 15.04
C ASP A 69 0.05 -0.06 14.84
N PRO A 70 1.02 0.65 15.45
CA PRO A 70 2.45 0.33 15.30
C PRO A 70 2.82 -1.05 15.82
N ALA A 71 2.11 -1.57 16.85
CA ALA A 71 2.36 -2.91 17.39
C ALA A 71 1.89 -4.00 16.40
N ALA A 72 0.74 -3.80 15.74
CA ALA A 72 0.27 -4.70 14.70
C ALA A 72 1.23 -4.71 13.48
N VAL A 73 1.79 -3.55 13.13
CA VAL A 73 2.79 -3.46 12.05
C VAL A 73 4.08 -4.20 12.44
N GLU A 74 4.57 -4.05 13.67
CA GLU A 74 5.74 -4.80 14.15
C GLU A 74 5.50 -6.32 14.05
N GLN A 75 4.33 -6.80 14.48
CA GLN A 75 3.96 -8.22 14.38
C GLN A 75 3.87 -8.69 12.92
N LEU A 76 3.36 -7.86 12.00
CA LEU A 76 3.33 -8.17 10.57
C LEU A 76 4.73 -8.51 10.04
N PHE A 77 5.72 -7.67 10.31
CA PHE A 77 7.09 -7.88 9.84
C PHE A 77 7.77 -9.07 10.57
N ALA A 78 7.55 -9.21 11.88
CA ALA A 78 8.07 -10.35 12.64
C ALA A 78 7.54 -11.69 12.07
N ARG A 79 6.23 -11.80 11.82
CA ARG A 79 5.63 -13.00 11.22
C ARG A 79 6.09 -13.23 9.78
N THR A 80 6.33 -12.17 9.02
CA THR A 80 6.89 -12.27 7.67
C THR A 80 8.29 -12.90 7.71
N VAL A 81 9.16 -12.39 8.59
CA VAL A 81 10.52 -12.91 8.77
C VAL A 81 10.48 -14.34 9.33
N GLN A 82 9.61 -14.62 10.28
CA GLN A 82 9.45 -15.98 10.81
C GLN A 82 9.05 -16.99 9.72
N ARG A 83 8.19 -16.61 8.78
CA ARG A 83 7.68 -17.50 7.72
C ARG A 83 8.64 -17.62 6.53
N PHE A 84 9.27 -16.53 6.11
CA PHE A 84 10.02 -16.44 4.85
C PHE A 84 11.48 -16.03 5.00
N GLY A 85 11.91 -15.66 6.21
CA GLY A 85 13.30 -15.37 6.55
C GLY A 85 13.75 -13.95 6.26
N ARG A 86 13.04 -13.20 5.40
CA ARG A 86 13.47 -11.87 4.93
C ARG A 86 12.33 -11.02 4.36
N VAL A 87 12.62 -9.75 4.06
CA VAL A 87 11.76 -8.85 3.28
C VAL A 87 12.61 -8.17 2.21
N ASP A 88 12.31 -8.40 0.94
CA ASP A 88 13.01 -7.80 -0.20
C ASP A 88 12.25 -6.61 -0.80
N LEU A 89 10.93 -6.62 -0.67
CA LEU A 89 10.05 -5.59 -1.21
C LEU A 89 8.94 -5.24 -0.21
N LEU A 90 8.74 -3.95 0.01
CA LEU A 90 7.50 -3.42 0.59
C LEU A 90 6.74 -2.63 -0.48
N PHE A 91 5.53 -3.08 -0.83
CA PHE A 91 4.56 -2.24 -1.51
C PHE A 91 3.61 -1.63 -0.47
N ASN A 92 3.87 -0.38 -0.10
CA ASN A 92 3.23 0.33 0.99
C ASN A 92 1.99 1.05 0.47
N ASN A 93 0.85 0.35 0.44
CA ASN A 93 -0.32 0.74 -0.33
C ASN A 93 -1.58 0.96 0.53
N ALA A 94 -1.64 0.43 1.74
CA ALA A 94 -2.82 0.62 2.59
C ALA A 94 -3.22 2.10 2.68
N GLY A 95 -4.49 2.38 2.47
CA GLY A 95 -5.00 3.74 2.48
C GLY A 95 -6.52 3.79 2.48
N ARG A 96 -7.06 4.96 2.77
CA ARG A 96 -8.48 5.26 2.71
C ARG A 96 -8.73 6.61 2.05
N GLY A 97 -9.91 6.79 1.47
CA GLY A 97 -10.34 8.05 0.88
C GLY A 97 -10.79 9.08 1.93
N ASN A 98 -11.19 10.24 1.44
CA ASN A 98 -11.79 11.27 2.28
C ASN A 98 -13.13 10.84 2.87
N PRO A 99 -13.53 11.37 4.03
CA PRO A 99 -14.91 11.36 4.47
C PRO A 99 -15.84 12.01 3.42
N PRO A 100 -17.10 11.64 3.38
CA PRO A 100 -18.07 12.32 2.51
C PRO A 100 -18.34 13.77 2.99
N GLY A 101 -18.79 14.63 2.08
CA GLY A 101 -19.18 16.00 2.38
C GLY A 101 -18.06 17.03 2.27
N SER A 102 -18.37 18.27 2.67
CA SER A 102 -17.41 19.38 2.70
C SER A 102 -16.42 19.20 3.86
N PHE A 103 -15.16 19.64 3.66
CA PHE A 103 -14.18 19.64 4.73
C PHE A 103 -14.58 20.56 5.90
N LEU A 104 -15.49 21.51 5.69
CA LEU A 104 -16.01 22.39 6.73
C LEU A 104 -16.85 21.62 7.76
N ASP A 105 -17.43 20.48 7.34
CA ASP A 105 -18.32 19.67 8.17
C ASP A 105 -17.59 18.45 8.79
N TRP A 106 -16.31 18.24 8.47
CA TRP A 106 -15.56 17.10 8.99
C TRP A 106 -15.19 17.29 10.44
N THR A 107 -15.37 16.21 11.22
CA THR A 107 -14.90 16.21 12.60
C THR A 107 -13.37 16.00 12.67
N PRO A 108 -12.74 16.44 13.78
CA PRO A 108 -11.33 16.13 14.00
C PRO A 108 -11.00 14.63 13.94
N GLU A 109 -11.94 13.77 14.34
CA GLU A 109 -11.79 12.31 14.31
C GLU A 109 -11.72 11.79 12.86
N GLN A 110 -12.60 12.28 11.99
CA GLN A 110 -12.59 11.94 10.56
C GLN A 110 -11.28 12.35 9.88
N TRP A 111 -10.73 13.50 10.24
CA TRP A 111 -9.41 13.91 9.80
C TRP A 111 -8.32 12.94 10.28
N ARG A 112 -8.30 12.66 11.61
CA ARG A 112 -7.32 11.76 12.22
C ARG A 112 -7.34 10.38 11.58
N GLU A 113 -8.51 9.81 11.34
CA GLU A 113 -8.66 8.50 10.71
C GLU A 113 -7.97 8.41 9.32
N VAL A 114 -8.01 9.48 8.53
CA VAL A 114 -7.31 9.52 7.24
C VAL A 114 -5.80 9.64 7.45
N VAL A 115 -5.36 10.51 8.35
CA VAL A 115 -3.95 10.73 8.67
C VAL A 115 -3.33 9.45 9.27
N ASP A 116 -4.03 8.79 10.19
CA ASP A 116 -3.52 7.61 10.88
C ASP A 116 -3.28 6.44 9.91
N VAL A 117 -4.17 6.23 8.93
CA VAL A 117 -3.98 5.17 7.95
C VAL A 117 -3.00 5.58 6.85
N ASN A 118 -3.21 6.77 6.23
CA ASN A 118 -2.51 7.13 4.99
C ASN A 118 -1.10 7.67 5.21
N LEU A 119 -0.81 8.22 6.39
CA LEU A 119 0.49 8.81 6.71
C LEU A 119 1.19 8.07 7.85
N ASN A 120 0.57 7.97 9.03
CA ASN A 120 1.19 7.31 10.17
C ASN A 120 1.41 5.83 9.90
N GLY A 121 0.40 5.13 9.36
CA GLY A 121 0.49 3.72 9.00
C GLY A 121 1.55 3.45 7.91
N MET A 122 1.62 4.34 6.91
CA MET A 122 2.67 4.25 5.90
C MET A 122 4.07 4.43 6.51
N PHE A 123 4.23 5.39 7.43
CA PHE A 123 5.48 5.59 8.16
C PHE A 123 5.85 4.37 9.01
N TYR A 124 4.91 3.77 9.75
CA TYR A 124 5.20 2.59 10.56
C TYR A 124 5.66 1.40 9.71
N CYS A 125 4.98 1.15 8.60
CA CYS A 125 5.38 0.09 7.66
C CYS A 125 6.75 0.38 7.04
N LEU A 126 7.01 1.63 6.62
CA LEU A 126 8.30 2.07 6.11
C LEU A 126 9.41 1.83 7.14
N GLN A 127 9.22 2.24 8.38
CA GLN A 127 10.21 2.10 9.45
C GLN A 127 10.53 0.64 9.75
N GLN A 128 9.52 -0.24 9.84
CA GLN A 128 9.74 -1.66 10.08
C GLN A 128 10.41 -2.36 8.89
N ALA A 129 10.06 -1.98 7.66
CA ALA A 129 10.76 -2.47 6.48
C ALA A 129 12.25 -2.06 6.50
N PHE A 130 12.55 -0.80 6.84
CA PHE A 130 13.93 -0.33 6.98
C PHE A 130 14.73 -1.14 8.00
N ARG A 131 14.17 -1.35 9.21
CA ARG A 131 14.81 -2.16 10.26
C ARG A 131 15.10 -3.57 9.74
N THR A 132 14.09 -4.23 9.16
CA THR A 132 14.24 -5.59 8.63
C THR A 132 15.26 -5.66 7.51
N MET A 133 15.18 -4.76 6.52
CA MET A 133 16.08 -4.74 5.35
C MET A 133 17.52 -4.38 5.71
N ARG A 134 17.74 -3.55 6.75
CA ARG A 134 19.06 -3.22 7.26
C ARG A 134 19.71 -4.42 7.96
N ASP A 135 18.94 -5.15 8.77
CA ASP A 135 19.46 -6.15 9.70
C ASP A 135 19.51 -7.57 9.11
N GLN A 136 18.87 -7.81 7.97
CA GLN A 136 18.90 -9.11 7.26
C GLN A 136 20.22 -9.34 6.49
N SER A 137 20.49 -10.61 6.13
CA SER A 137 21.64 -10.99 5.29
C SER A 137 21.20 -11.75 4.03
N PRO A 138 21.57 -11.34 2.80
CA PRO A 138 22.18 -10.05 2.50
C PRO A 138 21.25 -8.89 2.85
N ARG A 139 21.83 -7.75 3.28
CA ARG A 139 21.06 -6.54 3.61
C ARG A 139 20.52 -5.88 2.35
N GLY A 140 19.61 -4.93 2.54
CA GLY A 140 19.02 -4.13 1.47
C GLY A 140 17.64 -4.63 1.04
N GLY A 141 17.04 -3.89 0.13
CA GLY A 141 15.70 -4.16 -0.37
C GLY A 141 15.12 -2.98 -1.13
N ARG A 142 13.83 -3.07 -1.44
CA ARG A 142 13.10 -2.03 -2.15
C ARG A 142 11.81 -1.67 -1.43
N ILE A 143 11.51 -0.38 -1.36
CA ILE A 143 10.24 0.13 -0.84
C ILE A 143 9.58 0.98 -1.92
N ILE A 144 8.32 0.70 -2.20
CA ILE A 144 7.49 1.46 -3.13
C ILE A 144 6.29 1.98 -2.34
N ASN A 145 6.23 3.30 -2.12
CA ASN A 145 5.09 3.94 -1.51
C ASN A 145 4.03 4.26 -2.58
N ASN A 146 2.79 3.87 -2.33
CA ASN A 146 1.67 4.22 -3.18
C ASN A 146 1.23 5.67 -2.90
N GLY A 147 1.71 6.58 -3.72
CA GLY A 147 1.31 7.97 -3.74
C GLY A 147 -0.05 8.20 -4.38
N SER A 148 -0.18 9.28 -5.10
CA SER A 148 -1.37 9.62 -5.91
C SER A 148 -1.07 10.85 -6.75
N ILE A 149 -1.72 10.97 -7.90
CA ILE A 149 -1.79 12.25 -8.64
C ILE A 149 -2.35 13.40 -7.77
N SER A 150 -3.12 13.10 -6.71
CA SER A 150 -3.57 14.09 -5.73
C SER A 150 -2.45 14.73 -4.91
N ALA A 151 -1.22 14.19 -4.96
CA ALA A 151 -0.04 14.87 -4.43
C ALA A 151 0.44 16.04 -5.32
N HIS A 152 -0.14 16.22 -6.50
CA HIS A 152 0.22 17.25 -7.47
C HIS A 152 -0.98 18.11 -7.88
N ALA A 153 -2.14 17.48 -8.09
CA ALA A 153 -3.38 18.11 -8.54
C ALA A 153 -4.55 17.71 -7.61
N PRO A 154 -4.85 18.52 -6.57
CA PRO A 154 -5.94 18.22 -5.64
C PRO A 154 -7.31 18.46 -6.29
N ARG A 155 -8.33 17.82 -5.72
CA ARG A 155 -9.74 18.07 -6.04
C ARG A 155 -10.44 18.78 -4.89
N PRO A 156 -11.56 19.49 -5.14
CA PRO A 156 -12.41 20.00 -4.08
C PRO A 156 -12.81 18.86 -3.10
N ASN A 157 -12.99 19.21 -1.83
CA ASN A 157 -13.37 18.30 -0.75
C ASN A 157 -12.41 17.09 -0.56
N SER A 158 -11.12 17.25 -0.87
CA SER A 158 -10.13 16.18 -0.74
C SER A 158 -8.97 16.51 0.22
N SER A 159 -9.15 17.47 1.12
CA SER A 159 -8.07 18.03 1.92
C SER A 159 -7.28 17.00 2.74
N ALA A 160 -7.94 16.08 3.45
CA ALA A 160 -7.22 15.08 4.26
C ALA A 160 -6.42 14.11 3.39
N TYR A 161 -7.03 13.57 2.34
CA TYR A 161 -6.35 12.67 1.40
C TYR A 161 -5.20 13.40 0.70
N THR A 162 -5.46 14.59 0.16
CA THR A 162 -4.46 15.41 -0.53
C THR A 162 -3.28 15.75 0.38
N ALA A 163 -3.54 16.20 1.61
CA ALA A 163 -2.48 16.52 2.58
C ALA A 163 -1.61 15.29 2.88
N THR A 164 -2.23 14.12 3.11
CA THR A 164 -1.47 12.89 3.37
C THR A 164 -0.64 12.46 2.16
N LYS A 165 -1.14 12.59 0.93
CA LYS A 165 -0.39 12.21 -0.29
C LYS A 165 0.77 13.16 -0.59
N HIS A 166 0.65 14.47 -0.30
CA HIS A 166 1.79 15.40 -0.32
C HIS A 166 2.84 15.05 0.75
N ALA A 167 2.39 14.72 1.97
CA ALA A 167 3.30 14.31 3.04
C ALA A 167 4.06 13.02 2.71
N VAL A 168 3.41 12.04 2.09
CA VAL A 168 4.02 10.80 1.61
C VAL A 168 5.15 11.08 0.62
N MET A 169 4.99 12.05 -0.28
CA MET A 169 6.05 12.44 -1.21
C MET A 169 7.30 12.97 -0.47
N GLY A 170 7.11 13.81 0.55
CA GLY A 170 8.21 14.27 1.41
C GLY A 170 8.89 13.12 2.15
N LEU A 171 8.10 12.25 2.79
CA LEU A 171 8.57 11.06 3.48
C LEU A 171 9.39 10.15 2.55
N THR A 172 8.90 9.90 1.34
CA THR A 172 9.58 9.06 0.34
C THR A 172 10.95 9.63 -0.05
N LYS A 173 11.01 10.95 -0.32
CA LYS A 173 12.26 11.61 -0.71
C LYS A 173 13.32 11.54 0.40
N THR A 174 12.94 11.76 1.65
CA THR A 174 13.85 11.63 2.79
C THR A 174 14.30 10.20 2.99
N ALA A 175 13.36 9.25 2.99
CA ALA A 175 13.67 7.83 3.13
C ALA A 175 14.59 7.30 1.99
N ALA A 176 14.47 7.83 0.78
CA ALA A 176 15.37 7.49 -0.33
C ALA A 176 16.83 7.94 -0.08
N LEU A 177 17.03 9.02 0.67
CA LEU A 177 18.37 9.46 1.08
C LEU A 177 18.92 8.58 2.21
N ASP A 178 18.11 8.33 3.23
CA ASP A 178 18.48 7.54 4.41
C ASP A 178 18.77 6.07 4.03
N GLY A 179 18.07 5.54 3.03
CA GLY A 179 18.21 4.15 2.58
C GLY A 179 19.55 3.82 1.92
N ARG A 180 20.25 4.82 1.38
CA ARG A 180 21.51 4.63 0.64
C ARG A 180 22.58 3.91 1.45
N ALA A 181 22.69 4.22 2.74
CA ALA A 181 23.67 3.61 3.64
C ALA A 181 23.42 2.10 3.89
N TYR A 182 22.23 1.61 3.55
CA TYR A 182 21.77 0.26 3.85
C TYR A 182 21.39 -0.55 2.61
N ASP A 183 21.69 -0.06 1.41
CA ASP A 183 21.30 -0.68 0.14
C ASP A 183 19.76 -0.81 -0.02
N ILE A 184 19.01 0.15 0.57
CA ILE A 184 17.55 0.20 0.50
C ILE A 184 17.13 1.27 -0.51
N ALA A 185 16.53 0.83 -1.62
CA ALA A 185 15.98 1.73 -2.62
C ALA A 185 14.54 2.08 -2.26
N VAL A 186 14.24 3.39 -2.11
CA VAL A 186 12.89 3.88 -1.83
C VAL A 186 12.39 4.72 -2.99
N GLY A 187 11.18 4.45 -3.43
CA GLY A 187 10.51 5.19 -4.49
C GLY A 187 9.01 5.34 -4.23
N GLN A 188 8.36 6.10 -5.09
CA GLN A 188 6.92 6.33 -5.06
C GLN A 188 6.33 6.08 -6.44
N ILE A 189 5.12 5.56 -6.48
CA ILE A 189 4.29 5.51 -7.67
C ILE A 189 3.06 6.39 -7.44
N ASP A 190 2.81 7.34 -8.32
CA ASP A 190 1.64 8.21 -8.24
C ASP A 190 0.56 7.68 -9.18
N ILE A 191 -0.29 6.82 -8.63
CA ILE A 191 -1.36 6.17 -9.37
C ILE A 191 -2.52 7.17 -9.57
N GLY A 192 -3.08 7.19 -10.77
CA GLY A 192 -4.30 7.89 -11.10
C GLY A 192 -5.55 7.19 -10.56
N ASN A 193 -6.67 7.33 -11.25
CA ASN A 193 -7.93 6.71 -10.86
C ASN A 193 -7.96 5.23 -11.24
N ALA A 194 -7.35 4.36 -10.43
CA ALA A 194 -7.46 2.92 -10.63
C ALA A 194 -8.89 2.44 -10.32
N MET A 195 -9.43 1.54 -11.13
CA MET A 195 -10.76 0.94 -10.97
C MET A 195 -10.79 0.06 -9.71
N THR A 196 -11.20 0.65 -8.61
CA THR A 196 -11.28 0.03 -7.28
C THR A 196 -12.57 0.48 -6.59
N GLU A 197 -12.96 -0.19 -5.52
CA GLU A 197 -14.07 0.25 -4.68
C GLU A 197 -13.88 1.71 -4.20
N LEU A 198 -12.64 2.09 -3.86
CA LEU A 198 -12.28 3.45 -3.46
C LEU A 198 -12.55 4.48 -4.56
N ALA A 199 -12.31 4.13 -5.82
CA ALA A 199 -12.47 5.01 -6.98
C ALA A 199 -13.85 4.89 -7.64
N SER A 200 -14.74 4.02 -7.19
CA SER A 200 -16.05 3.79 -7.80
C SER A 200 -16.91 5.05 -7.93
N ARG A 201 -16.73 6.02 -7.02
CA ARG A 201 -17.42 7.33 -7.07
C ARG A 201 -16.99 8.15 -8.28
N MET A 202 -15.81 7.97 -8.81
CA MET A 202 -15.27 8.75 -9.94
C MET A 202 -15.99 8.42 -11.25
N ALA A 203 -16.46 7.18 -11.40
CA ALA A 203 -17.31 6.76 -12.51
C ALA A 203 -18.69 7.44 -12.52
N LYS A 204 -19.15 7.97 -11.37
CA LYS A 204 -20.42 8.69 -11.23
C LYS A 204 -20.28 10.22 -11.32
N GLY A 205 -19.05 10.70 -11.43
CA GLY A 205 -18.71 12.12 -11.43
C GLY A 205 -18.20 12.62 -10.07
N VAL A 206 -17.22 13.49 -10.13
CA VAL A 206 -16.58 14.13 -8.98
C VAL A 206 -16.47 15.64 -9.19
N PRO A 207 -16.47 16.44 -8.10
CA PRO A 207 -16.32 17.88 -8.20
C PRO A 207 -15.00 18.28 -8.88
N GLN A 208 -15.08 19.18 -9.83
CA GLN A 208 -13.95 19.76 -10.54
C GLN A 208 -13.64 21.17 -10.01
N ALA A 209 -12.45 21.68 -10.34
CA ALA A 209 -11.99 23.00 -9.89
C ALA A 209 -12.90 24.15 -10.36
N ASN A 210 -13.60 23.97 -11.49
CA ASN A 210 -14.55 24.95 -12.04
C ASN A 210 -15.96 24.88 -11.41
N GLY A 211 -16.15 23.97 -10.42
CA GLY A 211 -17.44 23.77 -9.75
C GLY A 211 -18.39 22.76 -10.43
N GLU A 212 -18.03 22.26 -11.60
CA GLU A 212 -18.82 21.23 -12.28
C GLU A 212 -18.62 19.84 -11.66
N ILE A 213 -19.54 18.91 -11.93
CA ILE A 213 -19.37 17.49 -11.66
C ILE A 213 -19.03 16.80 -12.97
N ALA A 214 -17.85 16.20 -13.05
CA ALA A 214 -17.43 15.48 -14.25
C ALA A 214 -16.99 14.04 -13.93
N VAL A 215 -17.28 13.14 -14.88
CA VAL A 215 -16.79 11.77 -14.86
C VAL A 215 -15.30 11.80 -15.22
N GLU A 216 -14.48 11.09 -14.44
CA GLU A 216 -13.06 10.94 -14.74
C GLU A 216 -12.76 9.52 -15.22
N PRO A 217 -11.83 9.38 -16.20
CA PRO A 217 -11.44 8.06 -16.68
C PRO A 217 -10.82 7.22 -15.58
N LEU A 218 -11.08 5.91 -15.61
CA LEU A 218 -10.49 4.93 -14.72
C LEU A 218 -9.52 4.05 -15.52
N ILE A 219 -8.40 3.69 -14.90
CA ILE A 219 -7.49 2.66 -15.40
C ILE A 219 -7.78 1.34 -14.71
N ASP A 220 -7.55 0.23 -15.38
CA ASP A 220 -7.64 -1.09 -14.76
C ASP A 220 -6.59 -1.21 -13.65
N ALA A 221 -7.00 -1.76 -12.49
CA ALA A 221 -6.08 -1.97 -11.38
C ALA A 221 -4.96 -2.96 -11.74
N ASP A 222 -5.21 -3.89 -12.65
CA ASP A 222 -4.22 -4.88 -13.13
C ASP A 222 -3.07 -4.24 -13.92
N VAL A 223 -3.26 -3.03 -14.46
CA VAL A 223 -2.18 -2.26 -15.13
C VAL A 223 -1.09 -1.82 -14.13
N VAL A 224 -1.43 -1.77 -12.84
CA VAL A 224 -0.49 -1.38 -11.77
C VAL A 224 0.32 -2.57 -11.26
N GLY A 225 -0.22 -3.79 -11.39
CA GLY A 225 0.46 -5.04 -11.02
C GLY A 225 1.41 -5.50 -12.12
#